data_1a9e37d2cc7e5deafe2ca67a0723abd8
#
_entry.id   1a9e37d2cc7e5deafe2ca67a0723abd8
#
_cell.length_a   1.000
_cell.length_b   1.000
_cell.length_c   1.000
_cell.angle_alpha   90.00
_cell.angle_beta   90.00
_cell.angle_gamma   90.00
#
_symmetry.space_group_name_H-M   'P 1'
#
loop_
_entity.id
_entity.type
_entity.pdbx_description
1 polymer ?
#
loop_
_entity_poly.entity_id
_entity_poly.type
_entity_poly.pdbx_seq_one_letter_code
_entity_poly.pdbx_strand_id
1 'polypeptide(L)' 'MNPKGYYNGFAYMGYIPSVGKYWQFESETAYRKYLKEVGETI' A
#
# COMPACT_ATOMS: atom_id res chain seq x y z
N MET A 1 -4.08 -11.30 7.49
CA MET A 1 -4.44 -10.97 6.10
C MET A 1 -3.34 -10.14 5.46
N ASN A 2 -3.04 -10.40 4.21
CA ASN A 2 -1.95 -9.70 3.53
C ASN A 2 -2.39 -8.35 3.00
N PRO A 3 -1.49 -7.37 2.98
CA PRO A 3 -1.78 -6.08 2.34
C PRO A 3 -2.13 -6.29 0.87
N LYS A 4 -3.02 -5.48 0.36
CA LYS A 4 -3.46 -5.57 -1.03
C LYS A 4 -2.72 -4.55 -1.87
N GLY A 5 -2.24 -4.99 -3.04
CA GLY A 5 -1.55 -4.10 -3.93
C GLY A 5 -1.03 -4.83 -5.15
N TYR A 6 -0.54 -4.05 -6.08
CA TYR A 6 0.01 -4.63 -7.30
C TYR A 6 1.01 -3.67 -7.93
N TYR A 7 1.87 -4.20 -8.77
CA TYR A 7 2.87 -3.41 -9.47
C TYR A 7 2.37 -3.15 -10.90
N ASN A 8 2.27 -1.88 -11.27
CA ASN A 8 1.68 -1.53 -12.57
C ASN A 8 2.73 -1.23 -13.64
N GLY A 9 4.00 -1.49 -13.36
CA GLY A 9 5.07 -1.21 -14.30
C GLY A 9 5.77 0.13 -14.08
N PHE A 10 5.19 1.00 -13.29
CA PHE A 10 5.77 2.30 -12.95
C PHE A 10 5.98 2.43 -11.47
N ALA A 11 4.99 1.99 -10.70
CA ALA A 11 5.01 2.14 -9.26
C ALA A 11 4.17 1.04 -8.65
N TYR A 12 4.32 0.85 -7.36
CA TYR A 12 3.53 -0.13 -6.64
C TYR A 12 2.24 0.55 -6.16
N MET A 13 1.10 0.02 -6.57
CA MET A 13 -0.19 0.57 -6.17
C MET A 13 -0.69 -0.19 -4.95
N GLY A 14 -0.71 0.47 -3.81
CA GLY A 14 -1.11 -0.16 -2.56
C GLY A 14 -2.46 0.35 -2.10
N TYR A 15 -3.32 -0.58 -1.69
CA TYR A 15 -4.66 -0.24 -1.22
C TYR A 15 -4.59 0.29 0.21
N ILE A 16 -5.24 1.41 0.45
CA ILE A 16 -5.31 2.02 1.77
C ILE A 16 -6.75 1.90 2.27
N PRO A 17 -7.02 0.99 3.21
CA PRO A 17 -8.40 0.76 3.67
C PRO A 17 -9.05 1.99 4.27
N SER A 18 -8.31 2.80 5.00
CA SER A 18 -8.88 3.98 5.63
C SER A 18 -9.30 5.04 4.62
N VAL A 19 -8.70 5.02 3.44
CA VAL A 19 -9.06 5.95 2.36
C VAL A 19 -10.02 5.29 1.39
N GLY A 20 -9.93 3.96 1.25
CA GLY A 20 -10.75 3.21 0.31
C GLY A 20 -10.28 3.33 -1.12
N LYS A 21 -9.00 3.63 -1.31
CA LYS A 21 -8.43 3.82 -2.64
C LYS A 21 -7.02 3.26 -2.70
N TYR A 22 -6.53 3.08 -3.92
CA TYR A 22 -5.14 2.69 -4.16
C TYR A 22 -4.29 3.94 -4.24
N TRP A 23 -3.14 3.90 -3.57
CA TRP A 23 -2.15 4.97 -3.63
C TRP A 23 -0.90 4.46 -4.30
N GLN A 24 -0.18 5.37 -4.94
CA GLN A 24 1.06 5.04 -5.63
C GLN A 24 2.23 5.11 -4.66
N PHE A 25 3.03 4.05 -4.65
CA PHE A 25 4.23 3.97 -3.81
C PHE A 25 5.41 3.60 -4.69
N GLU A 26 6.61 3.86 -4.19
CA GLU A 26 7.82 3.51 -4.92
C GLU A 26 8.00 2.00 -5.04
N SER A 27 7.59 1.28 -4.02
CA SER A 27 7.73 -0.16 -3.98
C SER A 27 6.82 -0.73 -2.92
N GLU A 28 6.74 -2.07 -2.89
CA GLU A 28 5.95 -2.74 -1.87
C GLU A 28 6.48 -2.41 -0.47
N THR A 29 7.80 -2.27 -0.34
CA THR A 29 8.38 -1.93 0.96
C THR A 29 7.87 -0.58 1.45
N ALA A 30 7.80 0.41 0.56
CA ALA A 30 7.29 1.72 0.92
C ALA A 30 5.83 1.65 1.34
N TYR A 31 5.03 0.84 0.64
CA TYR A 31 3.63 0.65 0.98
C TYR A 31 3.49 0.03 2.37
N ARG A 32 4.26 -1.03 2.64
CA ARG A 32 4.19 -1.71 3.94
C ARG A 32 4.64 -0.78 5.07
N LYS A 33 5.66 0.03 4.81
CA LYS A 33 6.14 0.99 5.79
C LYS A 33 5.06 2.01 6.12
N TYR A 34 4.36 2.49 5.10
CA TYR A 34 3.28 3.44 5.30
C TYR A 34 2.18 2.85 6.17
N LEU A 35 1.78 1.61 5.86
CA LEU A 35 0.74 0.95 6.64
C LEU A 35 1.14 0.82 8.10
N LYS A 36 2.40 0.49 8.33
CA LYS A 36 2.89 0.32 9.69
C LYS A 36 2.87 1.64 10.46
N GLU A 37 3.25 2.73 9.79
CA GLU A 37 3.33 4.02 10.45
C GLU A 37 1.97 4.59 10.80
N VAL A 38 0.96 4.32 9.98
CA VAL A 38 -0.38 4.84 10.25
C VAL A 38 -1.24 3.84 11.02
N GLY A 39 -0.67 2.68 11.35
CA GLY A 39 -1.39 1.70 12.14
C GLY A 39 -2.42 0.90 11.36
N GLU A 40 -2.33 0.91 10.04
CA GLU A 40 -3.22 0.11 9.22
C GLU A 40 -2.80 -1.34 9.25
N THR A 41 -3.75 -2.23 9.48
CA THR A 41 -3.50 -3.66 9.43
C THR A 41 -4.52 -4.30 8.51
N ILE A 42 -4.02 -5.07 7.59
CA ILE A 42 -4.87 -5.75 6.63
C ILE A 42 -4.65 -7.24 6.74
#